data_0484d951f286ac07f096fcf299b59b3e
#
_entry.id   0484d951f286ac07f096fcf299b59b3e
#
_cell.length_a   1.000
_cell.length_b   1.000
_cell.length_c   1.000
_cell.angle_alpha   90.00
_cell.angle_beta   90.00
_cell.angle_gamma   90.00
#
_symmetry.space_group_name_H-M   'P 1'
#
loop_
_entity.id
_entity.type
_entity.pdbx_description
1 polymer ?
#
loop_
_entity_poly.entity_id
_entity_poly.type
_entity_poly.pdbx_seq_one_letter_code
_entity_poly.pdbx_strand_id
1 'polypeptide(L)'
;MRLPGEPRSVTRGVGKTGWARLVLRSAAAPQVPSTLGFMNAGPSLSLAEWTVLALISEHPTHGFAISRLTAPGGDLGKIWHIPRPVIYRTIGRLEEAELVAAQAVEPGRGPQRTIYAATPAGRKAAADWLDTPVQHIRDVRSQLLIKLALLDRAGTDPTGLLQRQKIILEPIASAISAERSQHKGFDATLLAWRRATAAAALSFLDDITPSAASRV
;
A
#
# COMPACT_ATOMS: atom_id res chain seq x y z
N MET A 1 68.04 -19.96 -36.98
CA MET A 1 67.37 -20.68 -35.89
C MET A 1 66.06 -19.93 -35.57
N ARG A 2 64.91 -20.46 -36.05
CA ARG A 2 63.60 -19.83 -35.95
C ARG A 2 62.93 -20.37 -34.72
N LEU A 3 62.40 -19.49 -33.89
CA LEU A 3 61.44 -19.85 -32.81
C LEU A 3 60.02 -19.75 -33.33
N PRO A 4 59.14 -20.68 -33.02
CA PRO A 4 57.73 -20.67 -33.43
C PRO A 4 56.78 -20.19 -32.32
N GLY A 5 55.70 -19.57 -32.70
CA GLY A 5 54.43 -19.69 -31.99
C GLY A 5 53.89 -18.45 -31.31
N GLU A 6 53.31 -17.54 -32.09
CA GLU A 6 52.29 -16.63 -31.52
C GLU A 6 50.92 -17.33 -31.49
N PRO A 7 50.14 -17.23 -30.39
CA PRO A 7 48.78 -17.71 -30.35
C PRO A 7 47.84 -16.66 -30.94
N ARG A 8 47.01 -17.11 -31.87
CA ARG A 8 45.90 -16.35 -32.51
C ARG A 8 44.89 -15.93 -31.49
N SER A 9 44.61 -14.64 -31.44
CA SER A 9 43.47 -14.04 -30.71
C SER A 9 42.16 -14.49 -31.33
N VAL A 10 41.38 -15.29 -30.58
CA VAL A 10 39.99 -15.60 -30.88
C VAL A 10 39.12 -14.53 -30.25
N THR A 11 38.73 -13.53 -31.03
CA THR A 11 37.66 -12.60 -30.67
C THR A 11 36.32 -13.34 -30.70
N ARG A 12 35.86 -13.79 -29.54
CA ARG A 12 34.46 -14.20 -29.38
C ARG A 12 33.56 -12.94 -29.36
N GLY A 13 32.85 -12.74 -30.46
CA GLY A 13 31.75 -11.78 -30.55
C GLY A 13 30.67 -12.11 -29.51
N VAL A 14 30.51 -11.23 -28.53
CA VAL A 14 29.32 -11.24 -27.63
C VAL A 14 28.15 -10.75 -28.44
N GLY A 15 27.32 -11.67 -28.89
CA GLY A 15 26.08 -11.40 -29.56
C GLY A 15 25.12 -10.62 -28.66
N LYS A 16 24.88 -9.37 -29.02
CA LYS A 16 23.75 -8.59 -28.52
C LYS A 16 22.48 -9.16 -29.14
N THR A 17 21.87 -10.11 -28.49
CA THR A 17 20.58 -10.64 -28.95
C THR A 17 19.69 -11.00 -27.78
N GLY A 18 18.54 -10.37 -27.71
CA GLY A 18 17.36 -11.12 -27.36
C GLY A 18 16.51 -10.66 -26.19
N TRP A 19 16.79 -9.54 -25.51
CA TRP A 19 15.89 -9.10 -24.43
C TRP A 19 14.75 -8.17 -24.87
N ALA A 20 14.76 -7.66 -26.10
CA ALA A 20 13.82 -6.63 -26.55
C ALA A 20 12.56 -7.16 -27.28
N ARG A 21 12.33 -8.47 -27.40
CA ARG A 21 11.20 -9.02 -28.17
C ARG A 21 10.27 -9.98 -27.41
N LEU A 22 10.37 -10.11 -26.09
CA LEU A 22 9.49 -11.02 -25.35
C LEU A 22 8.48 -10.29 -24.44
N VAL A 23 8.28 -9.00 -24.59
CA VAL A 23 7.37 -8.21 -23.72
C VAL A 23 5.98 -7.98 -24.34
N LEU A 24 5.69 -8.47 -25.53
CA LEU A 24 4.41 -8.21 -26.20
C LEU A 24 3.69 -9.49 -26.64
N ARG A 25 3.39 -10.39 -25.72
CA ARG A 25 2.19 -11.24 -25.75
C ARG A 25 1.61 -11.30 -24.35
N SER A 26 1.05 -10.19 -23.92
CA SER A 26 0.12 -10.14 -22.80
C SER A 26 -1.12 -10.94 -23.23
N ALA A 27 -1.27 -12.15 -22.68
CA ALA A 27 -2.55 -12.79 -22.66
C ALA A 27 -3.51 -11.83 -21.95
N ALA A 28 -4.61 -11.51 -22.58
CA ALA A 28 -5.63 -10.62 -22.05
C ALA A 28 -6.00 -11.07 -20.65
N ALA A 29 -5.72 -10.23 -19.67
CA ALA A 29 -6.25 -10.41 -18.32
C ALA A 29 -7.77 -10.47 -18.44
N PRO A 30 -8.46 -11.37 -17.71
CA PRO A 30 -9.90 -11.39 -17.70
C PRO A 30 -10.39 -10.00 -17.29
N GLN A 31 -11.12 -9.36 -18.18
CA GLN A 31 -11.79 -8.08 -17.95
C GLN A 31 -12.83 -8.33 -16.85
N VAL A 32 -12.51 -7.99 -15.61
CA VAL A 32 -13.51 -7.91 -14.54
C VAL A 32 -14.49 -6.82 -15.00
N PRO A 33 -15.81 -7.08 -15.07
CA PRO A 33 -16.75 -6.06 -15.55
C PRO A 33 -16.66 -4.83 -14.64
N SER A 34 -16.28 -3.71 -15.25
CA SER A 34 -16.20 -2.38 -14.62
C SER A 34 -17.59 -1.77 -14.37
N THR A 35 -18.50 -2.55 -13.77
CA THR A 35 -19.90 -2.12 -13.57
C THR A 35 -20.28 -1.95 -12.11
N LEU A 36 -19.33 -1.59 -11.26
CA LEU A 36 -19.64 -0.86 -10.04
C LEU A 36 -18.95 0.49 -10.17
N GLY A 37 -19.68 1.45 -10.65
CA GLY A 37 -19.26 2.85 -10.74
C GLY A 37 -18.98 3.41 -9.36
N PHE A 38 -17.80 3.17 -8.82
CA PHE A 38 -17.26 3.97 -7.75
C PHE A 38 -16.80 5.31 -8.36
N MET A 39 -17.78 6.18 -8.58
CA MET A 39 -17.54 7.61 -8.71
C MET A 39 -17.02 8.12 -7.35
N ASN A 40 -15.79 7.86 -7.04
CA ASN A 40 -15.09 8.60 -6.01
C ASN A 40 -13.84 9.19 -6.66
N ALA A 41 -14.02 10.32 -7.36
CA ALA A 41 -12.96 11.22 -7.76
C ALA A 41 -12.39 11.94 -6.52
N GLY A 42 -12.08 11.19 -5.48
CA GLY A 42 -11.31 11.67 -4.33
C GLY A 42 -9.87 11.97 -4.78
N PRO A 43 -9.14 12.82 -4.06
CA PRO A 43 -7.77 13.16 -4.39
C PRO A 43 -6.93 11.88 -4.48
N SER A 44 -6.12 11.76 -5.55
CA SER A 44 -5.18 10.65 -5.72
C SER A 44 -4.00 10.84 -4.76
N LEU A 45 -4.19 10.42 -3.50
CA LEU A 45 -3.19 10.52 -2.44
C LEU A 45 -2.38 9.21 -2.34
N SER A 46 -1.09 9.34 -2.07
CA SER A 46 -0.21 8.22 -1.71
C SER A 46 -0.57 7.65 -0.33
N LEU A 47 -0.09 6.44 -0.02
CA LEU A 47 -0.29 5.83 1.31
C LEU A 47 0.24 6.73 2.44
N ALA A 48 1.36 7.45 2.22
CA ALA A 48 1.89 8.38 3.21
C ALA A 48 0.95 9.57 3.43
N GLU A 49 0.38 10.13 2.36
CA GLU A 49 -0.58 11.23 2.43
C GLU A 49 -1.87 10.82 3.12
N TRP A 50 -2.41 9.65 2.80
CA TRP A 50 -3.57 9.09 3.51
C TRP A 50 -3.31 8.86 4.99
N THR A 51 -2.14 8.29 5.34
CA THR A 51 -1.77 8.04 6.74
C THR A 51 -1.67 9.33 7.53
N VAL A 52 -0.99 10.34 6.98
CA VAL A 52 -0.82 11.66 7.63
C VAL A 52 -2.16 12.38 7.78
N LEU A 53 -3.01 12.36 6.73
CA LEU A 53 -4.34 12.96 6.77
C LEU A 53 -5.22 12.31 7.84
N ALA A 54 -5.23 10.98 7.91
CA ALA A 54 -5.99 10.24 8.92
C ALA A 54 -5.53 10.60 10.34
N LEU A 55 -4.22 10.66 10.59
CA LEU A 55 -3.67 11.06 11.90
C LEU A 55 -4.03 12.51 12.29
N ILE A 56 -4.01 13.45 11.34
CA ILE A 56 -4.45 14.84 11.58
C ILE A 56 -5.97 14.90 11.79
N SER A 57 -6.72 13.95 11.22
CA SER A 57 -8.18 13.85 11.38
C SER A 57 -8.61 13.29 12.72
N GLU A 58 -7.76 12.49 13.40
CA GLU A 58 -8.01 12.01 14.78
C GLU A 58 -8.06 13.20 15.75
N HIS A 59 -7.09 14.09 15.70
CA HIS A 59 -7.02 15.33 16.48
C HIS A 59 -5.98 16.28 15.88
N PRO A 60 -6.11 17.60 16.09
CA PRO A 60 -5.11 18.57 15.67
C PRO A 60 -3.71 18.20 16.22
N THR A 61 -2.70 18.21 15.35
CA THR A 61 -1.36 17.73 15.70
C THR A 61 -0.27 18.37 14.85
N HIS A 62 0.98 18.14 15.20
CA HIS A 62 2.14 18.68 14.48
C HIS A 62 2.99 17.55 13.87
N GLY A 63 3.76 17.87 12.80
CA GLY A 63 4.55 16.90 12.04
C GLY A 63 5.54 16.07 12.87
N PHE A 64 6.07 16.62 13.98
CA PHE A 64 6.95 15.87 14.87
C PHE A 64 6.22 14.74 15.63
N ALA A 65 4.98 14.98 16.10
CA ALA A 65 4.18 13.94 16.74
C ALA A 65 3.88 12.81 15.74
N ILE A 66 3.46 13.14 14.52
CA ILE A 66 3.26 12.19 13.44
C ILE A 66 4.54 11.38 13.16
N SER A 67 5.70 12.05 13.12
CA SER A 67 6.98 11.38 12.86
C SER A 67 7.35 10.35 13.93
N ARG A 68 6.93 10.53 15.18
CA ARG A 68 7.14 9.55 16.25
C ARG A 68 6.26 8.31 16.07
N LEU A 69 5.00 8.49 15.68
CA LEU A 69 4.06 7.38 15.44
C LEU A 69 4.50 6.52 14.24
N THR A 70 5.07 7.13 13.22
CA THR A 70 5.50 6.47 11.98
C THR A 70 6.99 6.11 11.94
N ALA A 71 7.75 6.38 13.01
CA ALA A 71 9.14 5.92 13.16
C ALA A 71 9.19 4.37 13.30
N PRO A 72 10.32 3.70 13.02
CA PRO A 72 10.41 2.23 13.08
C PRO A 72 9.94 1.61 14.40
N GLY A 73 10.12 2.30 15.53
CA GLY A 73 9.63 1.88 16.85
C GLY A 73 8.25 2.43 17.23
N GLY A 74 7.62 3.22 16.39
CA GLY A 74 6.29 3.78 16.61
C GLY A 74 5.17 2.81 16.24
N ASP A 75 3.95 3.11 16.69
CA ASP A 75 2.80 2.20 16.51
C ASP A 75 2.52 1.87 15.04
N LEU A 76 2.54 2.86 14.16
CA LEU A 76 2.35 2.67 12.72
C LEU A 76 3.65 2.30 12.01
N GLY A 77 4.79 2.69 12.56
CA GLY A 77 6.09 2.41 11.97
C GLY A 77 6.44 0.93 11.89
N LYS A 78 5.81 0.08 12.72
CA LYS A 78 5.89 -1.40 12.64
C LYS A 78 5.32 -1.95 11.33
N ILE A 79 4.35 -1.23 10.74
CA ILE A 79 3.68 -1.60 9.50
C ILE A 79 4.34 -0.90 8.32
N TRP A 80 4.47 0.43 8.44
CA TRP A 80 4.94 1.30 7.37
C TRP A 80 5.69 2.50 7.95
N HIS A 81 7.02 2.49 7.82
CA HIS A 81 7.85 3.63 8.22
C HIS A 81 7.73 4.79 7.22
N ILE A 82 7.43 5.98 7.72
CA ILE A 82 7.44 7.22 6.94
C ILE A 82 8.58 8.11 7.42
N PRO A 83 9.61 8.36 6.60
CA PRO A 83 10.71 9.25 6.98
C PRO A 83 10.23 10.67 7.29
N ARG A 84 10.82 11.30 8.30
CA ARG A 84 10.44 12.64 8.74
C ARG A 84 10.36 13.70 7.62
N PRO A 85 11.31 13.78 6.67
CA PRO A 85 11.18 14.73 5.55
C PRO A 85 9.95 14.48 4.67
N VAL A 86 9.54 13.21 4.53
CA VAL A 86 8.34 12.86 3.77
C VAL A 86 7.10 13.38 4.47
N ILE A 87 7.01 13.32 5.81
CA ILE A 87 5.87 13.82 6.58
C ILE A 87 5.67 15.30 6.35
N TYR A 88 6.72 16.13 6.46
CA TYR A 88 6.59 17.58 6.28
C TYR A 88 6.21 17.94 4.84
N ARG A 89 6.78 17.25 3.84
CA ARG A 89 6.36 17.41 2.45
C ARG A 89 4.90 17.02 2.24
N THR A 90 4.47 15.94 2.87
CA THR A 90 3.08 15.45 2.82
C THR A 90 2.11 16.47 3.43
N ILE A 91 2.43 17.04 4.60
CA ILE A 91 1.60 18.07 5.22
C ILE A 91 1.45 19.27 4.29
N GLY A 92 2.52 19.77 3.68
CA GLY A 92 2.45 20.86 2.71
C GLY A 92 1.53 20.56 1.52
N ARG A 93 1.61 19.34 0.96
CA ARG A 93 0.71 18.90 -0.13
C ARG A 93 -0.75 18.80 0.30
N LEU A 94 -1.01 18.32 1.51
CA LEU A 94 -2.37 18.25 2.04
C LEU A 94 -2.95 19.65 2.32
N GLU A 95 -2.10 20.61 2.70
CA GLU A 95 -2.47 22.01 2.88
C GLU A 95 -2.76 22.67 1.53
N GLU A 96 -1.92 22.47 0.51
CA GLU A 96 -2.16 22.90 -0.87
C GLU A 96 -3.45 22.32 -1.46
N ALA A 97 -3.82 21.08 -1.07
CA ALA A 97 -5.05 20.43 -1.46
C ALA A 97 -6.27 20.81 -0.59
N GLU A 98 -6.11 21.75 0.35
CA GLU A 98 -7.15 22.21 1.28
C GLU A 98 -7.76 21.09 2.15
N LEU A 99 -7.02 19.99 2.37
CA LEU A 99 -7.44 18.88 3.22
C LEU A 99 -7.04 19.06 4.68
N VAL A 100 -5.99 19.84 4.93
CA VAL A 100 -5.57 20.27 6.26
C VAL A 100 -5.30 21.78 6.26
N ALA A 101 -5.35 22.41 7.43
CA ALA A 101 -5.01 23.81 7.61
C ALA A 101 -4.19 24.00 8.87
N ALA A 102 -3.27 24.97 8.86
CA ALA A 102 -2.60 25.43 10.06
C ALA A 102 -3.61 26.07 11.01
N GLN A 103 -3.69 25.58 12.25
CA GLN A 103 -4.63 26.05 13.26
C GLN A 103 -3.98 26.97 14.30
N ALA A 104 -2.76 26.63 14.72
CA ALA A 104 -2.04 27.34 15.75
C ALA A 104 -0.53 27.17 15.58
N VAL A 105 0.23 28.09 16.19
CA VAL A 105 1.68 27.96 16.34
C VAL A 105 1.97 27.91 17.83
N GLU A 106 2.52 26.78 18.30
CA GLU A 106 2.90 26.63 19.70
C GLU A 106 4.35 27.05 19.93
N PRO A 107 4.62 27.97 20.87
CA PRO A 107 5.96 28.25 21.33
C PRO A 107 6.47 27.02 22.11
N GLY A 108 7.59 26.43 21.68
CA GLY A 108 8.22 25.30 22.38
C GLY A 108 9.56 25.69 23.01
N ARG A 109 10.13 24.81 23.85
CA ARG A 109 11.53 24.92 24.31
C ARG A 109 12.57 24.72 23.18
N GLY A 110 12.13 24.69 21.91
CA GLY A 110 12.87 24.51 20.67
C GLY A 110 12.16 25.25 19.51
N PRO A 111 12.37 24.85 18.25
CA PRO A 111 11.72 25.46 17.11
C PRO A 111 10.19 25.48 17.26
N GLN A 112 9.55 26.57 16.84
CA GLN A 112 8.10 26.71 16.81
C GLN A 112 7.45 25.51 16.11
N ARG A 113 6.29 25.07 16.61
CA ARG A 113 5.54 23.92 16.07
C ARG A 113 4.22 24.40 15.54
N THR A 114 3.98 24.22 14.24
CA THR A 114 2.69 24.46 13.64
C THR A 114 1.80 23.25 13.91
N ILE A 115 0.63 23.51 14.51
CA ILE A 115 -0.44 22.53 14.71
C ILE A 115 -1.34 22.59 13.48
N TYR A 116 -1.60 21.45 12.90
CA TYR A 116 -2.49 21.27 11.75
C TYR A 116 -3.76 20.56 12.17
N ALA A 117 -4.88 20.99 11.59
CA ALA A 117 -6.18 20.35 11.74
C ALA A 117 -6.72 19.95 10.37
N ALA A 118 -7.45 18.85 10.30
CA ALA A 118 -8.13 18.45 9.08
C ALA A 118 -9.32 19.37 8.82
N THR A 119 -9.49 19.80 7.58
CA THR A 119 -10.70 20.52 7.12
C THR A 119 -11.92 19.58 7.12
N PRO A 120 -13.15 20.08 6.98
CA PRO A 120 -14.31 19.20 6.79
C PRO A 120 -14.15 18.26 5.58
N ALA A 121 -13.58 18.75 4.47
CA ALA A 121 -13.24 17.94 3.29
C ALA A 121 -12.18 16.88 3.60
N GLY A 122 -11.12 17.25 4.34
CA GLY A 122 -10.09 16.32 4.75
C GLY A 122 -10.61 15.22 5.66
N ARG A 123 -11.43 15.54 6.65
CA ARG A 123 -12.06 14.53 7.53
C ARG A 123 -12.94 13.57 6.75
N LYS A 124 -13.77 14.10 5.82
CA LYS A 124 -14.60 13.25 4.96
C LYS A 124 -13.74 12.33 4.11
N ALA A 125 -12.71 12.85 3.44
CA ALA A 125 -11.82 12.07 2.60
C ALA A 125 -11.08 10.96 3.40
N ALA A 126 -10.60 11.28 4.61
CA ALA A 126 -9.97 10.30 5.49
C ALA A 126 -10.93 9.19 5.91
N ALA A 127 -12.18 9.54 6.29
CA ALA A 127 -13.20 8.57 6.66
C ALA A 127 -13.57 7.65 5.48
N ASP A 128 -13.81 8.22 4.30
CA ASP A 128 -14.12 7.47 3.08
C ASP A 128 -12.97 6.51 2.72
N TRP A 129 -11.71 6.98 2.84
CA TRP A 129 -10.55 6.13 2.58
C TRP A 129 -10.42 4.99 3.60
N LEU A 130 -10.60 5.26 4.89
CA LEU A 130 -10.55 4.23 5.94
C LEU A 130 -11.61 3.15 5.71
N ASP A 131 -12.78 3.52 5.23
CA ASP A 131 -13.90 2.59 4.97
C ASP A 131 -13.78 1.84 3.63
N THR A 132 -12.91 2.27 2.71
CA THR A 132 -12.75 1.66 1.38
C THR A 132 -11.82 0.45 1.42
N PRO A 133 -12.23 -0.76 0.98
CA PRO A 133 -11.36 -1.93 0.90
C PRO A 133 -10.20 -1.74 -0.08
N VAL A 134 -9.06 -2.41 0.15
CA VAL A 134 -7.96 -2.46 -0.82
C VAL A 134 -8.30 -3.41 -1.97
N GLN A 135 -7.83 -3.05 -3.17
CA GLN A 135 -8.20 -3.75 -4.40
C GLN A 135 -7.21 -4.88 -4.79
N HIS A 136 -6.03 -4.91 -4.15
CA HIS A 136 -5.00 -5.89 -4.49
C HIS A 136 -4.46 -6.60 -3.25
N ILE A 137 -4.16 -7.87 -3.39
CA ILE A 137 -3.56 -8.70 -2.32
C ILE A 137 -2.27 -8.09 -1.78
N ARG A 138 -1.44 -7.49 -2.65
CA ARG A 138 -0.19 -6.82 -2.24
C ARG A 138 -0.39 -5.67 -1.26
N ASP A 139 -1.56 -5.02 -1.27
CA ASP A 139 -1.87 -3.85 -0.46
C ASP A 139 -2.37 -4.23 0.95
N VAL A 140 -2.68 -5.52 1.18
CA VAL A 140 -3.08 -6.03 2.50
C VAL A 140 -1.99 -5.77 3.53
N ARG A 141 -0.73 -6.09 3.19
CA ARG A 141 0.42 -5.96 4.09
C ARG A 141 0.76 -4.52 4.51
N SER A 142 0.37 -3.54 3.73
CA SER A 142 0.67 -2.13 4.01
C SER A 142 -0.61 -1.32 4.23
N GLN A 143 -1.38 -1.08 3.18
CA GLN A 143 -2.52 -0.18 3.22
C GLN A 143 -3.64 -0.69 4.13
N LEU A 144 -4.03 -1.99 4.05
CA LEU A 144 -5.07 -2.51 4.92
C LEU A 144 -4.61 -2.52 6.38
N LEU A 145 -3.37 -2.95 6.67
CA LEU A 145 -2.86 -2.95 8.05
C LEU A 145 -2.78 -1.53 8.63
N ILE A 146 -2.41 -0.51 7.85
CA ILE A 146 -2.43 0.90 8.30
C ILE A 146 -3.87 1.35 8.61
N LYS A 147 -4.85 1.01 7.77
CA LYS A 147 -6.26 1.33 8.04
C LYS A 147 -6.74 0.70 9.34
N LEU A 148 -6.45 -0.59 9.54
CA LEU A 148 -6.84 -1.30 10.76
C LEU A 148 -6.19 -0.68 12.00
N ALA A 149 -4.91 -0.33 11.95
CA ALA A 149 -4.23 0.33 13.06
C ALA A 149 -4.80 1.73 13.36
N LEU A 150 -5.20 2.48 12.35
CA LEU A 150 -5.84 3.79 12.52
C LEU A 150 -7.26 3.66 13.09
N LEU A 151 -8.03 2.67 12.63
CA LEU A 151 -9.37 2.36 13.17
C LEU A 151 -9.30 1.92 14.64
N ASP A 152 -8.34 1.05 14.98
CA ASP A 152 -8.08 0.61 16.35
C ASP A 152 -7.74 1.80 17.27
N ARG A 153 -6.85 2.70 16.84
CA ARG A 153 -6.51 3.95 17.54
C ARG A 153 -7.72 4.86 17.77
N ALA A 154 -8.64 4.89 16.82
CA ALA A 154 -9.87 5.68 16.89
C ALA A 154 -10.99 4.97 17.68
N GLY A 155 -10.79 3.74 18.15
CA GLY A 155 -11.82 2.92 18.78
C GLY A 155 -12.98 2.57 17.85
N THR A 156 -12.75 2.55 16.54
CA THR A 156 -13.77 2.29 15.51
C THR A 156 -13.76 0.81 15.12
N ASP A 157 -14.95 0.19 15.11
CA ASP A 157 -15.14 -1.21 14.73
C ASP A 157 -14.77 -1.43 13.24
N PRO A 158 -13.76 -2.26 12.92
CA PRO A 158 -13.35 -2.53 11.55
C PRO A 158 -14.19 -3.59 10.84
N THR A 159 -15.19 -4.20 11.50
CA THR A 159 -15.93 -5.36 10.99
C THR A 159 -16.52 -5.11 9.61
N GLY A 160 -17.13 -3.93 9.38
CA GLY A 160 -17.70 -3.58 8.08
C GLY A 160 -16.65 -3.52 6.96
N LEU A 161 -15.48 -2.94 7.23
CA LEU A 161 -14.36 -2.91 6.29
C LEU A 161 -13.86 -4.33 6.00
N LEU A 162 -13.68 -5.18 7.02
CA LEU A 162 -13.17 -6.54 6.87
C LEU A 162 -14.10 -7.42 6.05
N GLN A 163 -15.42 -7.32 6.26
CA GLN A 163 -16.40 -8.05 5.46
C GLN A 163 -16.34 -7.66 3.98
N ARG A 164 -16.31 -6.35 3.67
CA ARG A 164 -16.17 -5.87 2.28
C ARG A 164 -14.80 -6.25 1.68
N GLN A 165 -13.75 -6.24 2.50
CA GLN A 165 -12.41 -6.64 2.08
C GLN A 165 -12.37 -8.10 1.63
N LYS A 166 -13.04 -8.98 2.36
CA LYS A 166 -13.13 -10.40 2.03
C LYS A 166 -13.85 -10.61 0.69
N ILE A 167 -15.01 -9.95 0.48
CA ILE A 167 -15.76 -9.98 -0.78
C ILE A 167 -14.89 -9.58 -1.99
N ILE A 168 -13.99 -8.60 -1.81
CA ILE A 168 -13.08 -8.15 -2.89
C ILE A 168 -11.96 -9.16 -3.15
N LEU A 169 -11.36 -9.75 -2.12
CA LEU A 169 -10.16 -10.58 -2.29
C LEU A 169 -10.46 -12.05 -2.60
N GLU A 170 -11.60 -12.60 -2.17
CA GLU A 170 -11.96 -14.00 -2.44
C GLU A 170 -11.96 -14.35 -3.93
N PRO A 171 -12.62 -13.60 -4.83
CA PRO A 171 -12.60 -13.93 -6.25
C PRO A 171 -11.20 -13.79 -6.86
N ILE A 172 -10.40 -12.84 -6.40
CA ILE A 172 -9.02 -12.65 -6.87
C ILE A 172 -8.16 -13.85 -6.46
N ALA A 173 -8.25 -14.30 -5.21
CA ALA A 173 -7.52 -15.45 -4.71
C ALA A 173 -7.96 -16.75 -5.38
N SER A 174 -9.26 -16.91 -5.60
CA SER A 174 -9.82 -18.05 -6.33
C SER A 174 -9.31 -18.12 -7.77
N ALA A 175 -9.28 -17.00 -8.48
CA ALA A 175 -8.74 -16.93 -9.84
C ALA A 175 -7.24 -17.31 -9.89
N ILE A 176 -6.43 -16.81 -8.94
CA ILE A 176 -5.01 -17.16 -8.84
C ILE A 176 -4.84 -18.66 -8.53
N SER A 177 -5.68 -19.22 -7.67
CA SER A 177 -5.62 -20.66 -7.30
C SER A 177 -6.01 -21.57 -8.45
N ALA A 178 -6.99 -21.15 -9.27
CA ALA A 178 -7.46 -21.90 -10.43
C ALA A 178 -6.51 -21.84 -11.64
N GLU A 179 -5.55 -20.92 -11.66
CA GLU A 179 -4.57 -20.80 -12.74
C GLU A 179 -3.76 -22.09 -12.88
N ARG A 180 -3.78 -22.71 -14.09
CA ARG A 180 -3.14 -24.01 -14.32
C ARG A 180 -1.63 -23.93 -14.22
N SER A 181 -0.99 -24.92 -13.57
CA SER A 181 0.46 -25.00 -13.35
C SER A 181 1.22 -25.49 -14.60
N GLN A 182 0.93 -24.93 -15.78
CA GLN A 182 1.72 -25.22 -17.00
C GLN A 182 2.95 -24.29 -17.12
N HIS A 183 3.13 -23.40 -16.17
CA HIS A 183 4.26 -22.48 -16.13
C HIS A 183 5.57 -23.21 -15.79
N LYS A 184 6.67 -22.79 -16.44
CA LYS A 184 8.03 -23.32 -16.21
C LYS A 184 8.96 -22.17 -15.80
N GLY A 185 10.06 -22.52 -15.12
CA GLY A 185 11.07 -21.53 -14.73
C GLY A 185 10.51 -20.48 -13.76
N PHE A 186 10.83 -19.21 -14.01
CA PHE A 186 10.45 -18.10 -13.11
C PHE A 186 8.93 -17.90 -13.02
N ASP A 187 8.18 -18.14 -14.09
CA ASP A 187 6.72 -17.99 -14.08
C ASP A 187 6.06 -18.98 -13.10
N ALA A 188 6.59 -20.19 -12.98
CA ALA A 188 6.13 -21.16 -11.97
C ALA A 188 6.41 -20.65 -10.55
N THR A 189 7.58 -20.06 -10.32
CA THR A 189 7.94 -19.46 -9.03
C THR A 189 7.03 -18.28 -8.69
N LEU A 190 6.76 -17.42 -9.67
CA LEU A 190 5.85 -16.27 -9.51
C LEU A 190 4.42 -16.72 -9.18
N LEU A 191 3.91 -17.73 -9.86
CA LEU A 191 2.58 -18.29 -9.58
C LEU A 191 2.51 -18.89 -8.17
N ALA A 192 3.55 -19.63 -7.76
CA ALA A 192 3.64 -20.20 -6.40
C ALA A 192 3.62 -19.07 -5.34
N TRP A 193 4.37 -18.00 -5.54
CA TRP A 193 4.35 -16.82 -4.67
C TRP A 193 2.97 -16.16 -4.61
N ARG A 194 2.33 -15.94 -5.76
CA ARG A 194 0.99 -15.33 -5.83
C ARG A 194 -0.04 -16.18 -5.07
N ARG A 195 -0.02 -17.50 -5.22
CA ARG A 195 -0.90 -18.43 -4.50
C ARG A 195 -0.68 -18.37 -2.99
N ALA A 196 0.57 -18.48 -2.55
CA ALA A 196 0.91 -18.41 -1.12
C ALA A 196 0.47 -17.09 -0.49
N THR A 197 0.71 -15.97 -1.17
CA THR A 197 0.34 -14.63 -0.69
C THR A 197 -1.19 -14.46 -0.65
N ALA A 198 -1.91 -14.98 -1.65
CA ALA A 198 -3.37 -14.94 -1.68
C ALA A 198 -4.00 -15.78 -0.55
N ALA A 199 -3.51 -16.99 -0.34
CA ALA A 199 -3.95 -17.85 0.75
C ALA A 199 -3.69 -17.22 2.12
N ALA A 200 -2.49 -16.67 2.33
CA ALA A 200 -2.15 -15.98 3.58
C ALA A 200 -3.03 -14.75 3.84
N ALA A 201 -3.36 -13.98 2.79
CA ALA A 201 -4.23 -12.81 2.93
C ALA A 201 -5.67 -13.20 3.34
N LEU A 202 -6.23 -14.28 2.77
CA LEU A 202 -7.55 -14.77 3.16
C LEU A 202 -7.56 -15.35 4.57
N SER A 203 -6.57 -16.19 4.91
CA SER A 203 -6.43 -16.73 6.28
C SER A 203 -6.35 -15.62 7.32
N PHE A 204 -5.54 -14.59 7.05
CA PHE A 204 -5.46 -13.41 7.93
C PHE A 204 -6.82 -12.74 8.12
N LEU A 205 -7.60 -12.55 7.06
CA LEU A 205 -8.93 -11.95 7.16
C LEU A 205 -9.89 -12.83 7.94
N ASP A 206 -9.82 -14.16 7.79
CA ASP A 206 -10.63 -15.10 8.56
C ASP A 206 -10.31 -15.02 10.05
N ASP A 207 -9.01 -14.95 10.39
CA ASP A 207 -8.54 -14.91 11.79
C ASP A 207 -8.99 -13.63 12.52
N ILE A 208 -9.02 -12.47 11.83
CA ILE A 208 -9.32 -11.17 12.45
C ILE A 208 -10.79 -10.74 12.29
N THR A 209 -11.57 -11.41 11.45
CA THR A 209 -13.00 -11.09 11.30
C THR A 209 -13.78 -11.79 12.39
N PRO A 210 -14.45 -11.06 13.32
CA PRO A 210 -15.27 -11.69 14.34
C PRO A 210 -16.31 -12.62 13.71
N SER A 211 -16.34 -13.88 14.16
CA SER A 211 -17.40 -14.79 13.75
C SER A 211 -18.77 -14.23 14.18
N ALA A 212 -19.74 -14.30 13.29
CA ALA A 212 -21.13 -13.89 13.60
C ALA A 212 -21.72 -14.63 14.82
N ALA A 213 -21.10 -15.75 15.21
CA ALA A 213 -21.50 -16.58 16.36
C ALA A 213 -21.09 -16.02 17.75
N SER A 214 -20.21 -14.98 17.80
CA SER A 214 -19.75 -14.43 19.10
C SER A 214 -20.55 -13.22 19.59
N ARG A 215 -21.68 -12.91 18.97
CA ARG A 215 -22.59 -11.80 19.37
C ARG A 215 -23.91 -12.32 19.91
N VAL A 216 -23.87 -13.20 20.91
CA VAL A 216 -25.07 -13.58 21.71
C VAL A 216 -24.80 -13.25 23.17
#